data_03ac251f7adf39e7c976b1cd0ba6d6e3
#
_entry.id   03ac251f7adf39e7c976b1cd0ba6d6e3
#
_cell.length_a   1.000
_cell.length_b   1.000
_cell.length_c   1.000
_cell.angle_alpha   90.00
_cell.angle_beta   90.00
_cell.angle_gamma   90.00
#
_symmetry.space_group_name_H-M   'P 1'
#
loop_
_entity.id
_entity.type
_entity.pdbx_description
1 polymer ?
#
loop_
_entity_poly.entity_id
_entity_poly.type
_entity_poly.pdbx_seq_one_letter_code
_entity_poly.pdbx_strand_id
1 'polypeptide(L)'
;LKESVLAEAVTDQVFENVNLEGTDYLAYEYLPGQYDQRADSAMQCLMLLNNKKSVRIHSGTLMLMKNADEQQKKAIEEYLINPVEAQKKDLSKLEDDLDLQVEDVPVMEGFTERTKEELAGMLNELGLAMSLDDLAFVQDYFRDTEHRNPTLTEIRVLDTYWSDHCRHTTFETIL
;
A
#
# COMPACT_ATOMS: atom_id res chain seq x y z
N LEU A 1 -9.18 17.98 -24.22
CA LEU A 1 -8.94 17.52 -22.86
C LEU A 1 -8.52 16.03 -22.83
N LYS A 2 -9.32 15.15 -23.44
CA LYS A 2 -9.05 13.70 -23.48
C LYS A 2 -7.70 13.41 -24.15
N GLU A 3 -7.43 13.98 -25.30
CA GLU A 3 -6.22 13.77 -26.08
C GLU A 3 -4.99 14.56 -25.58
N SER A 4 -5.18 15.57 -24.74
CA SER A 4 -4.09 16.45 -24.30
C SER A 4 -3.69 16.28 -22.85
N VAL A 5 -4.52 15.65 -22.03
CA VAL A 5 -4.29 15.49 -20.58
C VAL A 5 -4.36 14.02 -20.17
N LEU A 6 -5.34 13.27 -20.71
CA LEU A 6 -5.60 11.89 -20.27
C LEU A 6 -4.94 10.84 -21.17
N ALA A 7 -4.32 11.23 -22.26
CA ALA A 7 -3.70 10.30 -23.22
C ALA A 7 -2.42 10.91 -23.83
N GLU A 8 -1.47 10.07 -24.16
CA GLU A 8 -0.30 10.41 -24.97
C GLU A 8 -0.67 10.26 -26.45
N ALA A 9 -0.73 11.38 -27.17
CA ALA A 9 -1.24 11.44 -28.55
C ALA A 9 -0.46 10.57 -29.56
N VAL A 10 0.77 10.18 -29.23
CA VAL A 10 1.62 9.37 -30.13
C VAL A 10 1.43 7.89 -29.90
N THR A 11 1.15 7.47 -28.69
CA THR A 11 1.13 6.04 -28.27
C THR A 11 -0.25 5.53 -27.93
N ASP A 12 -1.16 6.41 -27.54
CA ASP A 12 -2.44 6.02 -26.97
C ASP A 12 -3.59 6.20 -27.97
N GLN A 13 -4.56 5.30 -27.87
CA GLN A 13 -5.87 5.46 -28.50
C GLN A 13 -6.91 5.74 -27.42
N VAL A 14 -7.73 6.76 -27.62
CA VAL A 14 -8.74 7.17 -26.64
C VAL A 14 -10.10 6.62 -27.00
N PHE A 15 -10.70 5.90 -26.07
CA PHE A 15 -12.06 5.37 -26.17
C PHE A 15 -12.94 5.96 -25.06
N GLU A 16 -14.19 6.28 -25.37
CA GLU A 16 -15.15 6.73 -24.35
C GLU A 16 -15.77 5.56 -23.59
N ASN A 17 -15.96 4.45 -24.29
CA ASN A 17 -16.52 3.22 -23.73
C ASN A 17 -15.77 2.02 -24.29
N VAL A 18 -15.54 1.03 -23.44
CA VAL A 18 -14.99 -0.26 -23.82
C VAL A 18 -16.11 -1.28 -23.70
N ASN A 19 -16.39 -2.02 -24.78
CA ASN A 19 -17.35 -3.12 -24.72
C ASN A 19 -16.70 -4.33 -24.05
N LEU A 20 -17.27 -4.75 -22.92
CA LEU A 20 -16.81 -5.89 -22.12
C LEU A 20 -17.67 -7.14 -22.29
N GLU A 21 -18.73 -7.08 -23.10
CA GLU A 21 -19.63 -8.22 -23.31
C GLU A 21 -18.89 -9.42 -23.91
N GLY A 22 -18.98 -10.56 -23.22
CA GLY A 22 -18.36 -11.81 -23.66
C GLY A 22 -16.83 -11.82 -23.62
N THR A 23 -16.22 -10.85 -22.95
CA THR A 23 -14.77 -10.77 -22.79
C THR A 23 -14.41 -10.87 -21.31
N ASP A 24 -13.50 -11.78 -21.00
CA ASP A 24 -12.90 -11.83 -19.66
C ASP A 24 -12.01 -10.62 -19.44
N TYR A 25 -12.07 -10.02 -18.26
CA TYR A 25 -11.22 -8.88 -17.91
C TYR A 25 -10.76 -8.92 -16.48
N LEU A 26 -9.66 -8.22 -16.23
CA LEU A 26 -9.18 -7.85 -14.90
C LEU A 26 -9.11 -6.34 -14.82
N ALA A 27 -9.82 -5.75 -13.87
CA ALA A 27 -9.73 -4.34 -13.55
C ALA A 27 -9.10 -4.19 -12.17
N TYR A 28 -8.13 -3.29 -12.02
CA TYR A 28 -7.50 -2.99 -10.73
C TYR A 28 -7.11 -1.53 -10.62
N GLU A 29 -7.02 -1.06 -9.39
CA GLU A 29 -6.70 0.32 -9.03
C GLU A 29 -5.82 0.35 -7.78
N TYR A 30 -5.26 1.50 -7.47
CA TYR A 30 -4.53 1.68 -6.21
C TYR A 30 -5.45 1.51 -5.00
N LEU A 31 -4.87 1.01 -3.90
CA LEU A 31 -5.56 0.98 -2.61
C LEU A 31 -5.91 2.40 -2.16
N PRO A 32 -7.02 2.57 -1.41
CA PRO A 32 -7.32 3.84 -0.76
C PRO A 32 -6.14 4.33 0.08
N GLY A 33 -5.78 5.60 -0.10
CA GLY A 33 -4.62 6.21 0.57
C GLY A 33 -3.28 6.07 -0.16
N GLN A 34 -3.20 5.24 -1.18
CA GLN A 34 -2.03 5.19 -2.06
C GLN A 34 -2.00 6.40 -3.00
N TYR A 35 -0.79 6.88 -3.31
CA TYR A 35 -0.60 8.01 -4.20
C TYR A 35 -0.73 7.59 -5.66
N ASP A 36 -1.78 8.10 -6.31
CA ASP A 36 -2.05 7.91 -7.74
C ASP A 36 -1.42 9.05 -8.54
N GLN A 37 -0.17 8.85 -8.96
CA GLN A 37 0.59 9.85 -9.70
C GLN A 37 -0.07 10.27 -11.02
N ARG A 38 -0.70 9.34 -11.74
CA ARG A 38 -1.36 9.62 -13.02
C ARG A 38 -2.60 10.47 -12.82
N ALA A 39 -3.42 10.15 -11.84
CA ALA A 39 -4.60 10.92 -11.47
C ALA A 39 -4.23 12.30 -10.96
N ASP A 40 -3.22 12.42 -10.09
CA ASP A 40 -2.74 13.69 -9.56
C ASP A 40 -2.21 14.62 -10.67
N SER A 41 -1.38 14.09 -11.57
CA SER A 41 -0.87 14.84 -12.71
C SER A 41 -2.01 15.34 -13.62
N ALA A 42 -3.01 14.51 -13.88
CA ALA A 42 -4.18 14.89 -14.68
C ALA A 42 -4.99 15.98 -13.98
N MET A 43 -5.21 15.88 -12.66
CA MET A 43 -5.88 16.90 -11.87
C MET A 43 -5.13 18.24 -11.91
N GLN A 44 -3.82 18.24 -11.76
CA GLN A 44 -2.99 19.44 -11.84
C GLN A 44 -3.07 20.09 -13.23
N CYS A 45 -2.96 19.31 -14.30
CA CYS A 45 -3.13 19.82 -15.68
C CYS A 45 -4.51 20.45 -15.88
N LEU A 46 -5.57 19.83 -15.36
CA LEU A 46 -6.93 20.38 -15.45
C LEU A 46 -7.08 21.70 -14.66
N MET A 47 -6.48 21.79 -13.51
CA MET A 47 -6.48 23.03 -12.71
C MET A 47 -5.79 24.16 -13.45
N LEU A 48 -4.65 23.88 -14.09
CA LEU A 48 -3.93 24.88 -14.91
C LEU A 48 -4.75 25.36 -16.14
N LEU A 49 -5.47 24.44 -16.79
CA LEU A 49 -6.25 24.76 -17.97
C LEU A 49 -7.55 25.52 -17.67
N ASN A 50 -8.20 25.24 -16.56
CA ASN A 50 -9.55 25.76 -16.30
C ASN A 50 -9.63 26.83 -15.20
N ASN A 51 -8.59 27.06 -14.44
CA ASN A 51 -8.54 28.00 -13.31
C ASN A 51 -9.75 27.90 -12.33
N LYS A 52 -10.50 26.79 -12.36
CA LYS A 52 -11.74 26.59 -11.62
C LYS A 52 -11.94 25.14 -11.22
N LYS A 53 -12.22 24.94 -9.95
CA LYS A 53 -12.71 23.74 -9.26
C LYS A 53 -11.79 22.51 -9.33
N SER A 54 -11.48 21.99 -8.17
CA SER A 54 -10.90 20.66 -8.02
C SER A 54 -11.81 19.61 -8.66
N VAL A 55 -11.34 18.95 -9.68
CA VAL A 55 -11.95 17.76 -10.25
C VAL A 55 -11.24 16.57 -9.61
N ARG A 56 -11.99 15.60 -9.11
CA ARG A 56 -11.41 14.37 -8.61
C ARG A 56 -11.26 13.38 -9.77
N ILE A 57 -10.06 12.81 -9.91
CA ILE A 57 -9.73 11.83 -10.92
C ILE A 57 -9.15 10.62 -10.19
N HIS A 58 -9.53 9.43 -10.61
CA HIS A 58 -8.92 8.16 -10.22
C HIS A 58 -8.43 7.46 -11.47
N SER A 59 -7.28 6.82 -11.41
CA SER A 59 -6.79 5.97 -12.47
C SER A 59 -6.92 4.50 -12.09
N GLY A 60 -7.07 3.68 -13.09
CA GLY A 60 -7.08 2.23 -12.94
C GLY A 60 -6.64 1.57 -14.24
N THR A 61 -6.32 0.31 -14.16
CA THR A 61 -5.96 -0.51 -15.32
C THR A 61 -7.03 -1.53 -15.60
N LEU A 62 -7.43 -1.61 -16.87
CA LEU A 62 -8.34 -2.63 -17.38
C LEU A 62 -7.59 -3.49 -18.38
N MET A 63 -7.42 -4.76 -18.06
CA MET A 63 -6.82 -5.77 -18.94
C MET A 63 -7.89 -6.67 -19.50
N LEU A 64 -7.96 -6.78 -20.82
CA LEU A 64 -8.85 -7.70 -21.50
C LEU A 64 -8.11 -9.02 -21.79
N MET A 65 -8.73 -10.14 -21.50
CA MET A 65 -8.17 -11.47 -21.68
C MET A 65 -8.97 -12.25 -22.73
N LYS A 66 -8.25 -12.95 -23.62
CA LYS A 66 -8.86 -13.84 -24.61
C LYS A 66 -8.39 -15.27 -24.38
N ASN A 67 -9.36 -16.19 -24.31
CA ASN A 67 -9.09 -17.64 -24.19
C ASN A 67 -8.25 -18.03 -22.97
N ALA A 68 -8.29 -17.25 -21.87
CA ALA A 68 -7.64 -17.59 -20.63
C ALA A 68 -8.52 -18.53 -19.81
N ASP A 69 -7.96 -19.64 -19.33
CA ASP A 69 -8.63 -20.51 -18.37
C ASP A 69 -8.58 -19.90 -16.95
N GLU A 70 -9.32 -20.48 -16.03
CA GLU A 70 -9.42 -19.95 -14.65
C GLU A 70 -8.08 -19.95 -13.89
N GLN A 71 -7.20 -20.91 -14.17
CA GLN A 71 -5.88 -20.98 -13.57
C GLN A 71 -4.98 -19.86 -14.10
N GLN A 72 -5.04 -19.59 -15.39
CA GLN A 72 -4.31 -18.50 -16.03
C GLN A 72 -4.82 -17.13 -15.54
N LYS A 73 -6.14 -16.95 -15.43
CA LYS A 73 -6.73 -15.72 -14.89
C LYS A 73 -6.23 -15.43 -13.47
N LYS A 74 -6.22 -16.45 -12.62
CA LYS A 74 -5.73 -16.34 -11.26
C LYS A 74 -4.25 -16.02 -11.20
N ALA A 75 -3.43 -16.65 -12.02
CA ALA A 75 -2.00 -16.38 -12.10
C ALA A 75 -1.70 -14.95 -12.58
N ILE A 76 -2.48 -14.45 -13.57
CA ILE A 76 -2.38 -13.06 -14.05
C ILE A 76 -2.76 -12.08 -12.94
N GLU A 77 -3.82 -12.35 -12.21
CA GLU A 77 -4.23 -11.51 -11.07
C GLU A 77 -3.16 -11.45 -9.99
N GLU A 78 -2.64 -12.61 -9.54
CA GLU A 78 -1.58 -12.70 -8.54
C GLU A 78 -0.28 -12.02 -8.99
N TYR A 79 0.00 -11.99 -10.29
CA TYR A 79 1.17 -11.32 -10.85
C TYR A 79 1.01 -9.80 -10.94
N LEU A 80 -0.18 -9.32 -11.30
CA LEU A 80 -0.42 -7.90 -11.60
C LEU A 80 -0.86 -7.10 -10.37
N ILE A 81 -1.55 -7.71 -9.43
CA ILE A 81 -2.06 -7.03 -8.24
C ILE A 81 -1.11 -7.26 -7.06
N ASN A 82 -0.30 -6.26 -6.77
CA ASN A 82 0.43 -6.23 -5.52
C ASN A 82 -0.52 -5.81 -4.38
N PRO A 83 -0.85 -6.71 -3.43
CA PRO A 83 -1.84 -6.41 -2.39
C PRO A 83 -1.43 -5.31 -1.41
N VAL A 84 -0.17 -4.86 -1.45
CA VAL A 84 0.32 -3.74 -0.63
C VAL A 84 -0.03 -2.39 -1.24
N GLU A 85 -0.25 -2.32 -2.56
CA GLU A 85 -0.48 -1.05 -3.27
C GLU A 85 -1.75 -1.02 -4.11
N ALA A 86 -2.30 -2.18 -4.49
CA ALA A 86 -3.40 -2.26 -5.44
C ALA A 86 -4.45 -3.28 -5.03
N GLN A 87 -5.65 -3.10 -5.54
CA GLN A 87 -6.81 -3.98 -5.35
C GLN A 87 -7.61 -4.15 -6.63
N LYS A 88 -8.44 -5.20 -6.69
CA LYS A 88 -9.44 -5.33 -7.75
C LYS A 88 -10.42 -4.17 -7.75
N LYS A 89 -10.77 -3.69 -8.95
CA LYS A 89 -11.80 -2.68 -9.16
C LYS A 89 -13.10 -3.32 -9.61
N ASP A 90 -14.19 -3.02 -8.90
CA ASP A 90 -15.54 -3.32 -9.32
C ASP A 90 -16.04 -2.20 -10.26
N LEU A 91 -16.08 -2.46 -11.56
CA LEU A 91 -16.48 -1.47 -12.58
C LEU A 91 -17.97 -1.11 -12.50
N SER A 92 -18.79 -1.84 -11.74
CA SER A 92 -20.20 -1.51 -11.53
C SER A 92 -20.40 -0.40 -10.51
N LYS A 93 -19.39 -0.08 -9.71
CA LYS A 93 -19.42 0.94 -8.67
C LYS A 93 -18.61 2.16 -9.07
N LEU A 94 -19.29 3.31 -9.14
CA LEU A 94 -18.65 4.62 -9.09
C LEU A 94 -18.50 4.97 -7.62
N GLU A 95 -17.29 4.92 -7.12
CA GLU A 95 -17.02 5.31 -5.74
C GLU A 95 -16.86 6.83 -5.69
N ASP A 96 -17.91 7.49 -5.23
CA ASP A 96 -17.83 8.83 -4.69
C ASP A 96 -17.52 8.70 -3.20
N ASP A 97 -16.43 9.31 -2.75
CA ASP A 97 -16.01 9.43 -1.35
C ASP A 97 -16.04 8.11 -0.56
N LEU A 98 -14.90 7.44 -0.53
CA LEU A 98 -14.63 6.45 0.50
C LEU A 98 -14.68 7.17 1.85
N ASP A 99 -15.75 6.98 2.59
CA ASP A 99 -15.79 7.23 4.03
C ASP A 99 -14.86 6.18 4.67
N LEU A 100 -13.55 6.44 4.54
CA LEU A 100 -12.52 5.60 5.12
C LEU A 100 -12.66 5.72 6.63
N GLN A 101 -13.31 4.74 7.23
CA GLN A 101 -13.23 4.56 8.67
C GLN A 101 -11.78 4.15 8.97
N VAL A 102 -10.97 5.13 9.32
CA VAL A 102 -9.60 4.90 9.76
C VAL A 102 -9.69 4.30 11.16
N GLU A 103 -9.28 3.05 11.29
CA GLU A 103 -9.15 2.41 12.59
C GLU A 103 -8.02 3.10 13.38
N ASP A 104 -8.22 3.23 14.69
CA ASP A 104 -7.17 3.71 15.58
C ASP A 104 -5.98 2.74 15.56
N VAL A 105 -4.79 3.30 15.66
CA VAL A 105 -3.57 2.48 15.71
C VAL A 105 -3.58 1.66 17.00
N PRO A 106 -3.50 0.32 16.94
CA PRO A 106 -3.57 -0.53 18.11
C PRO A 106 -2.36 -0.32 19.02
N VAL A 107 -2.62 -0.19 20.32
CA VAL A 107 -1.60 -0.25 21.37
C VAL A 107 -1.26 -1.71 21.64
N MET A 108 0.01 -2.02 21.78
CA MET A 108 0.49 -3.38 22.04
C MET A 108 0.40 -3.69 23.54
N GLU A 109 -0.80 -3.96 24.00
CA GLU A 109 -1.07 -4.19 25.43
C GLU A 109 -0.17 -5.26 26.04
N GLY A 110 0.35 -4.99 27.23
CA GLY A 110 1.25 -5.88 27.97
C GLY A 110 2.65 -6.01 27.35
N PHE A 111 3.02 -5.21 26.35
CA PHE A 111 4.34 -5.28 25.73
C PHE A 111 5.49 -5.15 26.74
N THR A 112 5.38 -4.21 27.68
CA THR A 112 6.41 -3.92 28.67
C THR A 112 6.62 -5.03 29.71
N GLU A 113 5.69 -6.00 29.79
CA GLU A 113 5.71 -7.10 30.75
C GLU A 113 6.02 -8.47 30.11
N ARG A 114 6.21 -8.52 28.77
CA ARG A 114 6.44 -9.77 28.05
C ARG A 114 7.77 -10.43 28.41
N THR A 115 7.77 -11.75 28.48
CA THR A 115 8.99 -12.54 28.61
C THR A 115 9.81 -12.55 27.32
N LYS A 116 11.07 -12.97 27.39
CA LYS A 116 11.92 -13.11 26.19
C LYS A 116 11.33 -14.08 25.17
N GLU A 117 10.70 -15.15 25.61
CA GLU A 117 10.04 -16.14 24.75
C GLU A 117 8.85 -15.54 24.01
N GLU A 118 8.05 -14.71 24.67
CA GLU A 118 6.92 -13.99 24.06
C GLU A 118 7.38 -12.91 23.09
N LEU A 119 8.49 -12.21 23.39
CA LEU A 119 9.12 -11.28 22.46
C LEU A 119 9.65 -11.99 21.21
N ALA A 120 10.26 -13.17 21.36
CA ALA A 120 10.72 -13.97 20.24
C ALA A 120 9.54 -14.46 19.36
N GLY A 121 8.43 -14.83 19.99
CA GLY A 121 7.18 -15.13 19.28
C GLY A 121 6.67 -13.95 18.46
N MET A 122 6.65 -12.76 19.06
CA MET A 122 6.22 -11.52 18.43
C MET A 122 7.10 -11.11 17.25
N LEU A 123 8.43 -11.28 17.33
CA LEU A 123 9.35 -11.05 16.21
C LEU A 123 8.93 -11.84 14.96
N ASN A 124 8.64 -13.14 15.16
CA ASN A 124 8.23 -14.01 14.05
C ASN A 124 6.83 -13.65 13.52
N GLU A 125 5.87 -13.42 14.42
CA GLU A 125 4.49 -13.08 14.07
C GLU A 125 4.39 -11.78 13.27
N LEU A 126 5.11 -10.75 13.70
CA LEU A 126 5.14 -9.45 13.03
C LEU A 126 6.14 -9.38 11.87
N GLY A 127 7.01 -10.39 11.71
CA GLY A 127 8.06 -10.40 10.69
C GLY A 127 9.04 -9.23 10.84
N LEU A 128 9.49 -8.97 12.09
CA LEU A 128 10.40 -7.86 12.38
C LEU A 128 11.83 -8.21 11.94
N ALA A 129 12.56 -7.21 11.48
CA ALA A 129 13.95 -7.32 11.03
C ALA A 129 14.95 -7.16 12.18
N MET A 130 14.57 -6.51 13.27
CA MET A 130 15.40 -6.34 14.46
C MET A 130 15.67 -7.68 15.17
N SER A 131 16.76 -7.75 15.92
CA SER A 131 17.08 -8.91 16.76
C SER A 131 16.21 -8.97 18.03
N LEU A 132 16.23 -10.13 18.71
CA LEU A 132 15.54 -10.28 20.00
C LEU A 132 16.13 -9.33 21.08
N ASP A 133 17.44 -9.12 21.05
CA ASP A 133 18.11 -8.23 22.01
C ASP A 133 17.75 -6.76 21.73
N ASP A 134 17.59 -6.36 20.46
CA ASP A 134 17.12 -5.02 20.08
C ASP A 134 15.68 -4.81 20.53
N LEU A 135 14.81 -5.79 20.34
CA LEU A 135 13.42 -5.71 20.80
C LEU A 135 13.31 -5.66 22.33
N ALA A 136 14.18 -6.39 23.04
CA ALA A 136 14.27 -6.32 24.50
C ALA A 136 14.74 -4.92 24.96
N PHE A 137 15.70 -4.34 24.26
CA PHE A 137 16.13 -2.96 24.53
C PHE A 137 14.98 -1.95 24.32
N VAL A 138 14.20 -2.10 23.25
CA VAL A 138 13.00 -1.30 23.01
C VAL A 138 11.97 -1.50 24.12
N GLN A 139 11.77 -2.73 24.61
CA GLN A 139 10.89 -3.01 25.73
C GLN A 139 11.33 -2.28 27.00
N ASP A 140 12.62 -2.34 27.33
CA ASP A 140 13.19 -1.65 28.50
C ASP A 140 12.97 -0.13 28.40
N TYR A 141 13.15 0.45 27.21
CA TYR A 141 12.91 1.87 26.98
C TYR A 141 11.45 2.27 27.25
N PHE A 142 10.49 1.52 26.69
CA PHE A 142 9.06 1.81 26.89
C PHE A 142 8.63 1.61 28.35
N ARG A 143 9.20 0.60 29.03
CA ARG A 143 8.94 0.35 30.45
C ARG A 143 9.54 1.41 31.36
N ASP A 144 10.82 1.73 31.18
CA ASP A 144 11.60 2.48 32.15
C ASP A 144 11.66 3.99 31.86
N THR A 145 11.43 4.40 30.61
CA THR A 145 11.49 5.80 30.20
C THR A 145 10.12 6.36 29.82
N GLU A 146 9.40 5.66 28.93
CA GLU A 146 8.10 6.10 28.45
C GLU A 146 6.95 5.77 29.43
N HIS A 147 7.12 4.74 30.25
CA HIS A 147 6.11 4.24 31.20
C HIS A 147 4.76 3.92 30.58
N ARG A 148 4.77 3.39 29.35
CA ARG A 148 3.59 3.01 28.59
C ARG A 148 3.89 1.88 27.62
N ASN A 149 2.85 1.24 27.10
CA ASN A 149 2.99 0.32 25.99
C ASN A 149 3.16 1.09 24.66
N PRO A 150 3.95 0.59 23.71
CA PRO A 150 4.05 1.16 22.37
C PRO A 150 2.80 0.86 21.55
N THR A 151 2.59 1.64 20.51
CA THR A 151 1.68 1.30 19.42
C THR A 151 2.37 0.35 18.43
N LEU A 152 1.58 -0.38 17.66
CA LEU A 152 2.10 -1.21 16.56
C LEU A 152 2.93 -0.37 15.56
N THR A 153 2.49 0.85 15.27
CA THR A 153 3.20 1.76 14.37
C THR A 153 4.58 2.13 14.93
N GLU A 154 4.69 2.41 16.23
CA GLU A 154 5.99 2.72 16.86
C GLU A 154 6.96 1.54 16.73
N ILE A 155 6.50 0.31 16.99
CA ILE A 155 7.33 -0.89 16.81
C ILE A 155 7.77 -1.04 15.34
N ARG A 156 6.87 -0.85 14.36
CA ARG A 156 7.20 -0.93 12.94
C ARG A 156 8.19 0.16 12.49
N VAL A 157 8.04 1.37 13.00
CA VAL A 157 8.97 2.48 12.70
C VAL A 157 10.35 2.19 13.29
N LEU A 158 10.42 1.73 14.54
CA LEU A 158 11.69 1.34 15.16
C LEU A 158 12.35 0.19 14.41
N ASP A 159 11.60 -0.84 14.04
CA ASP A 159 12.09 -1.96 13.24
C ASP A 159 12.71 -1.51 11.92
N THR A 160 12.13 -0.49 11.28
CA THR A 160 12.67 0.09 10.05
C THR A 160 14.08 0.66 10.25
N TYR A 161 14.38 1.24 11.41
CA TYR A 161 15.72 1.73 11.75
C TYR A 161 16.73 0.61 11.97
N TRP A 162 16.31 -0.58 12.42
CA TRP A 162 17.15 -1.76 12.58
C TRP A 162 17.22 -2.63 11.33
N SER A 163 16.44 -2.30 10.28
CA SER A 163 16.45 -3.06 9.03
C SER A 163 17.75 -2.89 8.25
N ASP A 164 18.06 -3.87 7.42
CA ASP A 164 19.28 -3.88 6.60
C ASP A 164 19.42 -2.69 5.64
N HIS A 165 18.33 -2.02 5.29
CA HIS A 165 18.43 -0.86 4.42
C HIS A 165 19.11 0.33 5.12
N CYS A 166 19.04 0.44 6.44
CA CYS A 166 19.82 1.37 7.27
C CYS A 166 21.22 0.84 7.61
N ARG A 167 21.44 -0.47 7.51
CA ARG A 167 22.71 -1.19 7.68
C ARG A 167 23.43 -0.94 9.02
N HIS A 168 22.75 -0.53 10.06
CA HIS A 168 23.37 -0.22 11.35
C HIS A 168 24.05 -1.45 11.96
N THR A 169 23.35 -2.56 12.07
CA THR A 169 23.87 -3.82 12.65
C THR A 169 24.97 -4.45 11.80
N THR A 170 24.89 -4.36 10.48
CA THR A 170 25.86 -4.96 9.55
C THR A 170 27.23 -4.32 9.70
N PHE A 171 27.31 -3.00 9.87
CA PHE A 171 28.58 -2.29 9.99
C PHE A 171 29.20 -2.37 11.39
N GLU A 172 28.42 -2.69 12.41
CA GLU A 172 28.88 -2.83 13.80
C GLU A 172 29.22 -4.28 14.17
N THR A 173 29.03 -5.23 13.24
CA THR A 173 29.35 -6.64 13.48
C THR A 173 30.85 -6.84 13.65
N ILE A 174 31.26 -7.37 14.80
CA ILE A 174 32.64 -7.80 15.09
C ILE A 174 32.77 -9.24 14.60
N LEU A 175 33.68 -9.48 13.66
CA LEU A 175 34.02 -10.81 13.13
C LEU A 175 35.04 -11.51 14.00
#